data_4356a6b71bd369a18efd20a97a163e00
#
_entry.id   4356a6b71bd369a18efd20a97a163e00
#
_cell.length_a   1.000
_cell.length_b   1.000
_cell.length_c   1.000
_cell.angle_alpha   90.00
_cell.angle_beta   90.00
_cell.angle_gamma   90.00
#
_symmetry.space_group_name_H-M   'P 1'
#
loop_
_entity.id
_entity.type
_entity.pdbx_description
1 polymer ?
#
loop_
_entity_poly.entity_id
_entity_poly.type
_entity_poly.pdbx_seq_one_letter_code
_entity_poly.pdbx_strand_id
1 'polypeptide(L)' 'VSVFAFNKAAIRCYEKNGFVQEGLLKAEIFRDGAYQDVVELARFTDV' A
#
# COMPACT_ATOMS: atom_id res chain seq x y z
N VAL A 1 -4.44 2.42 5.05
CA VAL A 1 -3.52 1.33 5.40
C VAL A 1 -2.25 1.45 4.58
N SER A 2 -1.16 1.01 5.16
CA SER A 2 0.15 1.01 4.52
C SER A 2 0.53 -0.42 4.19
N VAL A 3 0.95 -0.64 2.95
CA VAL A 3 1.30 -1.97 2.46
C VAL A 3 2.63 -1.87 1.71
N PHE A 4 3.51 -2.82 1.90
CA PHE A 4 4.73 -2.86 1.10
C PHE A 4 4.38 -2.95 -0.38
N ALA A 5 5.07 -2.15 -1.21
CA ALA A 5 4.77 -2.09 -2.64
C ALA A 5 4.97 -3.44 -3.34
N PHE A 6 5.86 -4.28 -2.84
CA PHE A 6 6.07 -5.61 -3.42
C PHE A 6 4.94 -6.60 -3.11
N ASN A 7 4.10 -6.29 -2.11
CA ASN A 7 3.04 -7.19 -1.69
C ASN A 7 1.80 -7.01 -2.56
N LYS A 8 1.88 -7.50 -3.80
CA LYS A 8 0.82 -7.32 -4.79
C LYS A 8 -0.50 -7.98 -4.39
N ALA A 9 -0.41 -9.11 -3.70
CA ALA A 9 -1.60 -9.84 -3.27
C ALA A 9 -2.39 -9.01 -2.25
N ALA A 10 -1.71 -8.38 -1.30
CA ALA A 10 -2.38 -7.55 -0.30
C ALA A 10 -3.00 -6.31 -0.95
N ILE A 11 -2.27 -5.67 -1.86
CA ILE A 11 -2.78 -4.48 -2.57
C ILE A 11 -4.07 -4.85 -3.32
N ARG A 12 -4.05 -5.96 -4.03
CA ARG A 12 -5.20 -6.43 -4.79
C ARG A 12 -6.40 -6.73 -3.88
N CYS A 13 -6.12 -7.32 -2.73
CA CYS A 13 -7.16 -7.63 -1.75
C CYS A 13 -7.84 -6.35 -1.24
N TYR A 14 -7.05 -5.35 -0.90
CA TYR A 14 -7.59 -4.07 -0.45
C TYR A 14 -8.38 -3.37 -1.56
N GLU A 15 -7.87 -3.39 -2.79
CA GLU A 15 -8.57 -2.78 -3.91
C GLU A 15 -9.94 -3.42 -4.16
N LYS A 16 -10.03 -4.74 -4.01
CA LYS A 16 -11.30 -5.46 -4.12
C LYS A 16 -12.29 -5.04 -3.05
N ASN A 17 -11.81 -4.55 -1.93
CA ASN A 17 -12.65 -4.10 -0.83
C ASN A 17 -12.88 -2.60 -0.84
N GLY A 18 -12.66 -1.95 -1.96
CA GLY A 18 -12.96 -0.54 -2.14
C GLY A 18 -11.87 0.42 -1.70
N PHE A 19 -10.67 -0.08 -1.40
CA PHE A 19 -9.54 0.79 -1.09
C PHE A 19 -8.94 1.34 -2.38
N VAL A 20 -8.47 2.57 -2.31
CA VAL A 20 -7.85 3.26 -3.43
C VAL A 20 -6.46 3.69 -3.03
N GLN A 21 -5.50 3.51 -3.93
CA GLN A 21 -4.15 3.97 -3.67
C GLN A 21 -4.13 5.49 -3.69
N GLU A 22 -3.63 6.09 -2.60
CA GLU A 22 -3.56 7.54 -2.50
C GLU A 22 -2.13 8.05 -2.40
N GLY A 23 -1.15 7.18 -2.28
CA GLY A 23 0.23 7.62 -2.25
C GLY A 23 1.21 6.48 -2.35
N LEU A 24 2.45 6.84 -2.70
CA LEU A 24 3.58 5.92 -2.75
C LEU A 24 4.72 6.57 -1.99
N LEU A 25 5.17 5.90 -0.93
CA LEU A 25 6.29 6.37 -0.11
C LEU A 25 7.53 5.60 -0.55
N LYS A 26 8.44 6.30 -1.19
CA LYS A 26 9.66 5.69 -1.73
C LYS A 26 10.69 5.48 -0.64
N ALA A 27 11.29 4.29 -0.62
CA ALA A 27 12.40 3.96 0.29
C ALA A 27 12.07 4.27 1.74
N GLU A 28 10.83 3.98 2.15
CA GLU A 28 10.33 4.37 3.47
C GLU A 28 10.85 3.47 4.58
N ILE A 29 10.97 2.17 4.31
CA ILE A 29 11.34 1.19 5.33
C ILE A 29 12.52 0.36 4.84
N PHE A 30 13.53 0.22 5.69
CA PHE A 30 14.68 -0.65 5.41
C PHE A 30 14.37 -2.05 5.93
N ARG A 31 14.39 -3.03 5.03
CA ARG A 31 14.07 -4.40 5.39
C ARG A 31 14.79 -5.37 4.45
N ASP A 32 15.31 -6.44 5.02
CA ASP A 32 15.99 -7.50 4.26
C ASP A 32 17.13 -6.97 3.38
N GLY A 33 17.89 -6.02 3.91
CA GLY A 33 19.05 -5.48 3.23
C GLY A 33 18.75 -4.43 2.17
N ALA A 34 17.50 -4.00 2.04
CA ALA A 34 17.14 -2.99 1.04
C ALA A 34 16.03 -2.09 1.55
N TYR A 35 15.98 -0.88 1.02
CA TYR A 35 14.86 0.02 1.28
C TYR A 35 13.66 -0.43 0.46
N GLN A 36 12.51 -0.40 1.09
CA GLN A 36 11.26 -0.82 0.47
C GLN A 36 10.31 0.36 0.32
N ASP A 37 9.61 0.39 -0.81
CA ASP A 37 8.56 1.36 -1.01
C ASP A 37 7.29 0.90 -0.32
N VAL A 38 6.47 1.86 0.11
CA VAL A 38 5.22 1.59 0.80
C VAL A 38 4.09 2.26 0.04
N VAL A 39 3.03 1.51 -0.22
CA VAL A 39 1.82 2.02 -0.85
C VAL A 39 0.83 2.39 0.24
N GLU A 40 0.29 3.59 0.18
CA GLU A 40 -0.73 4.05 1.09
C GLU A 40 -2.09 3.90 0.42
N LEU A 41 -3.00 3.17 1.07
CA LEU A 41 -4.33 2.90 0.55
C LEU A 41 -5.37 3.40 1.54
N ALA A 42 -6.41 4.02 1.02
CA ALA A 42 -7.51 4.49 1.85
C ALA A 42 -8.84 4.07 1.27
N ARG A 43 -9.79 3.83 2.14
CA ARG A 43 -11.14 3.52 1.73
C ARG A 43 -12.01 4.73 2.02
N PHE A 44 -12.65 5.25 0.98
CA PHE A 44 -13.57 6.36 1.11
C PHE A 44 -14.98 5.80 1.05
N THR A 45 -15.76 6.12 2.06
CA THR A 45 -17.17 5.73 2.08
C THR A 45 -18.00 6.88 1.60
N ASP A 46 -18.91 6.58 0.70
CA ASP A 46 -19.93 7.57 0.32
C ASP A 46 -20.94 7.68 1.44
N VAL A 47 -21.18 8.87 1.83
CA VAL A 47 -22.14 9.13 2.89
C VAL A 47 -23.42 9.67 2.30
#